data_bcf7e7360f55a6265df2a0b98e705ad4
#
_entry.id   bcf7e7360f55a6265df2a0b98e705ad4
#
_cell.length_a   1.000
_cell.length_b   1.000
_cell.length_c   1.000
_cell.angle_alpha   90.00
_cell.angle_beta   90.00
_cell.angle_gamma   90.00
#
_symmetry.space_group_name_H-M   'P 1'
#
loop_
_entity.id
_entity.type
_entity.pdbx_description
1 polymer ?
#
loop_
_entity_poly.entity_id
_entity_poly.type
_entity_poly.pdbx_seq_one_letter_code
_entity_poly.pdbx_strand_id
1 'polypeptide(L)'
;MGNGTFVELIMQQVNSIILVKVSEATDVSQAQSDVVLNGKSTGIIVPGQVLEAAVQVNEQRYILFLTDDIIFEESLTLVLIDVHDGLKEIVRLGNEYSTGTFADLQVTDDSVDFRFIGGYIWTLKVSDSPRLRLPFVSDPKGVKRESGLKKYITISATPASENVS
;
A
#
# COMPACT_ATOMS: atom_id res chain seq x y z
N MET A 1 -0.43 -13.44 -37.00
CA MET A 1 -0.05 -13.49 -36.45
C MET A 1 -0.35 -13.18 -35.33
N GLY A 2 -0.40 -12.82 -34.74
CA GLY A 2 -0.91 -12.29 -33.64
C GLY A 2 -1.39 -13.17 -32.62
N ASN A 3 -0.84 -14.08 -32.42
CA ASN A 3 -1.23 -14.80 -31.41
C ASN A 3 -0.95 -14.21 -30.15
N GLY A 4 -1.41 -13.07 -29.89
CA GLY A 4 -1.39 -12.50 -28.62
C GLY A 4 -1.99 -13.40 -27.59
N THR A 5 -1.21 -14.22 -26.98
CA THR A 5 -1.59 -14.75 -25.72
C THR A 5 -1.63 -13.57 -24.79
N PHE A 6 -2.81 -13.09 -24.47
CA PHE A 6 -2.98 -12.16 -23.38
C PHE A 6 -2.60 -12.90 -22.12
N VAL A 7 -1.38 -12.69 -21.66
CA VAL A 7 -1.04 -13.04 -20.29
C VAL A 7 -1.58 -11.89 -19.45
N GLU A 8 -2.79 -12.07 -18.96
CA GLU A 8 -3.33 -11.13 -18.00
C GLU A 8 -2.46 -11.21 -16.75
N LEU A 9 -1.81 -10.09 -16.39
CA LEU A 9 -1.00 -10.04 -15.23
C LEU A 9 -1.91 -9.93 -14.02
N ILE A 10 -2.01 -10.99 -13.26
CA ILE A 10 -2.74 -10.99 -11.99
C ILE A 10 -1.86 -10.40 -10.89
N MET A 11 -2.49 -9.87 -9.86
CA MET A 11 -1.77 -9.34 -8.70
C MET A 11 -1.00 -10.45 -8.01
N GLN A 12 0.22 -10.17 -7.61
CA GLN A 12 1.04 -11.12 -6.88
C GLN A 12 2.01 -10.43 -5.92
N GLN A 13 2.24 -11.06 -4.79
CA GLN A 13 3.28 -10.60 -3.87
C GLN A 13 4.65 -10.83 -4.51
N VAL A 14 5.54 -9.86 -4.38
CA VAL A 14 6.89 -9.92 -4.94
C VAL A 14 7.93 -9.61 -3.86
N ASN A 15 9.14 -10.09 -4.08
CA ASN A 15 10.27 -9.81 -3.19
C ASN A 15 11.42 -9.11 -3.93
N SER A 16 11.12 -8.55 -5.08
CA SER A 16 12.09 -7.86 -5.94
C SER A 16 12.33 -6.40 -5.56
N ILE A 17 11.64 -5.90 -4.54
CA ILE A 17 11.72 -4.50 -4.10
C ILE A 17 12.39 -4.44 -2.73
N ILE A 18 13.30 -3.49 -2.57
CA ILE A 18 13.85 -3.10 -1.29
C ILE A 18 13.80 -1.58 -1.16
N LEU A 19 13.88 -1.09 0.07
CA LEU A 19 13.96 0.34 0.33
C LEU A 19 15.37 0.69 0.76
N VAL A 20 15.86 1.82 0.27
CA VAL A 20 17.12 2.40 0.72
C VAL A 20 16.79 3.77 1.32
N LYS A 21 16.98 3.93 2.63
CA LYS A 21 16.65 5.17 3.31
C LYS A 21 17.54 6.30 2.82
N VAL A 22 16.93 7.40 2.42
CA VAL A 22 17.63 8.59 1.91
C VAL A 22 17.55 9.77 2.86
N SER A 23 16.59 9.80 3.79
CA SER A 23 16.55 10.81 4.85
C SER A 23 15.91 10.25 6.11
N GLU A 24 16.40 10.72 7.25
CA GLU A 24 15.90 10.31 8.55
C GLU A 24 14.57 10.96 8.87
N ALA A 25 13.78 10.33 9.72
CA ALA A 25 12.58 10.92 10.26
C ALA A 25 12.93 12.14 11.11
N THR A 26 12.04 13.13 11.11
CA THR A 26 12.14 14.30 12.00
C THR A 26 10.88 14.35 12.88
N ASP A 27 10.77 15.36 13.74
CA ASP A 27 9.58 15.54 14.58
C ASP A 27 8.31 15.80 13.75
N VAL A 28 8.46 16.24 12.51
CA VAL A 28 7.34 16.65 11.67
C VAL A 28 7.23 15.87 10.36
N SER A 29 8.15 14.97 10.07
CA SER A 29 8.14 14.23 8.82
C SER A 29 8.63 12.78 9.00
N GLN A 30 8.07 11.89 8.21
CA GLN A 30 8.51 10.50 8.15
C GLN A 30 9.89 10.39 7.48
N ALA A 31 10.59 9.31 7.75
CA ALA A 31 11.77 8.95 6.97
C ALA A 31 11.39 8.78 5.50
N GLN A 32 12.31 9.05 4.61
CA GLN A 32 12.11 8.91 3.17
C GLN A 32 13.06 7.84 2.63
N SER A 33 12.56 7.04 1.71
CA SER A 33 13.32 5.94 1.14
C SER A 33 13.20 5.90 -0.37
N ASP A 34 14.29 5.51 -1.02
CA ASP A 34 14.30 5.23 -2.45
C ASP A 34 13.82 3.80 -2.69
N VAL A 35 12.93 3.62 -3.64
CA VAL A 35 12.45 2.31 -4.05
C VAL A 35 13.45 1.70 -5.03
N VAL A 36 14.01 0.56 -4.67
CA VAL A 36 14.97 -0.16 -5.49
C VAL A 36 14.30 -1.44 -6.01
N LEU A 37 14.22 -1.57 -7.33
CA LEU A 37 13.57 -2.71 -7.99
C LEU A 37 14.63 -3.53 -8.72
N ASN A 38 14.72 -4.82 -8.38
CA ASN A 38 15.69 -5.73 -8.99
C ASN A 38 17.12 -5.18 -8.94
N GLY A 39 17.49 -4.57 -7.82
CA GLY A 39 18.83 -4.02 -7.61
C GLY A 39 19.08 -2.66 -8.25
N LYS A 40 18.09 -2.06 -8.88
CA LYS A 40 18.24 -0.74 -9.51
C LYS A 40 17.33 0.28 -8.86
N SER A 41 17.88 1.44 -8.52
CA SER A 41 17.09 2.56 -8.02
C SER A 41 16.05 2.98 -9.05
N THR A 42 14.81 3.14 -8.61
CA THR A 42 13.75 3.68 -9.47
C THR A 42 13.75 5.21 -9.46
N GLY A 43 14.44 5.83 -8.48
CA GLY A 43 14.35 7.26 -8.26
C GLY A 43 13.04 7.69 -7.61
N ILE A 44 12.16 6.76 -7.28
CA ILE A 44 10.87 7.07 -6.65
C ILE A 44 11.09 7.09 -5.14
N ILE A 45 10.84 8.23 -4.53
CA ILE A 45 11.01 8.43 -3.08
C ILE A 45 9.65 8.30 -2.40
N VAL A 46 9.60 7.46 -1.38
CA VAL A 46 8.37 7.18 -0.65
C VAL A 46 8.54 7.44 0.85
N PRO A 47 7.47 7.81 1.57
CA PRO A 47 7.54 7.98 3.02
C PRO A 47 7.52 6.62 3.72
N GLY A 48 8.44 6.43 4.64
CA GLY A 48 8.56 5.18 5.40
C GLY A 48 9.95 4.58 5.28
N GLN A 49 10.26 3.61 6.11
CA GLN A 49 11.58 3.00 6.10
C GLN A 49 11.57 1.49 6.16
N VAL A 50 10.47 0.87 6.56
CA VAL A 50 10.35 -0.58 6.63
C VAL A 50 9.36 -1.05 5.58
N LEU A 51 9.79 -1.92 4.68
CA LEU A 51 8.91 -2.55 3.70
C LEU A 51 8.36 -3.83 4.29
N GLU A 52 7.07 -3.81 4.64
CA GLU A 52 6.39 -4.98 5.17
C GLU A 52 6.03 -5.97 4.06
N ALA A 53 5.62 -5.46 2.91
CA ALA A 53 5.31 -6.27 1.74
C ALA A 53 5.23 -5.41 0.49
N ALA A 54 5.38 -6.05 -0.66
CA ALA A 54 5.18 -5.43 -1.97
C ALA A 54 4.32 -6.35 -2.82
N VAL A 55 3.34 -5.76 -3.51
CA VAL A 55 2.44 -6.49 -4.40
C VAL A 55 2.50 -5.85 -5.78
N GLN A 56 2.81 -6.66 -6.78
CA GLN A 56 2.77 -6.21 -8.16
C GLN A 56 1.33 -6.22 -8.65
N VAL A 57 0.87 -5.08 -9.13
CA VAL A 57 -0.51 -4.88 -9.60
C VAL A 57 -0.62 -5.17 -11.09
N ASN A 58 0.35 -4.70 -11.85
CA ASN A 58 0.48 -4.94 -13.29
C ASN A 58 1.97 -4.79 -13.67
N GLU A 59 2.28 -4.75 -14.94
CA GLU A 59 3.67 -4.70 -15.42
C GLU A 59 4.45 -3.50 -14.88
N GLN A 60 3.78 -2.39 -14.58
CA GLN A 60 4.42 -1.12 -14.22
C GLN A 60 4.13 -0.69 -12.80
N ARG A 61 3.12 -1.24 -12.14
CA ARG A 61 2.62 -0.72 -10.87
C ARG A 61 2.76 -1.70 -9.73
N TYR A 62 3.08 -1.13 -8.56
CA TYR A 62 3.28 -1.89 -7.34
C TYR A 62 2.61 -1.16 -6.19
N ILE A 63 2.00 -1.93 -5.27
CA ILE A 63 1.57 -1.42 -3.97
C ILE A 63 2.62 -1.80 -2.95
N LEU A 64 3.09 -0.81 -2.20
CA LEU A 64 4.05 -1.01 -1.12
C LEU A 64 3.35 -0.81 0.23
N PHE A 65 3.61 -1.72 1.14
CA PHE A 65 3.09 -1.66 2.51
C PHE A 65 4.26 -1.27 3.41
N LEU A 66 4.22 -0.05 3.94
CA LEU A 66 5.35 0.56 4.64
C LEU A 66 5.00 0.90 6.08
N THR A 67 5.96 0.73 6.97
CA THR A 67 5.88 1.21 8.35
C THR A 67 7.14 2.01 8.69
N ASP A 68 7.12 2.67 9.85
CA ASP A 68 8.24 3.53 10.27
C ASP A 68 9.06 2.98 11.43
N ASP A 69 8.71 1.80 11.93
CA ASP A 69 9.40 1.19 13.07
C ASP A 69 9.32 2.06 14.34
N ILE A 70 8.19 2.71 14.55
CA ILE A 70 7.92 3.49 15.77
C ILE A 70 7.08 2.64 16.72
N ILE A 71 7.57 2.42 17.92
CA ILE A 71 7.03 1.40 18.83
C ILE A 71 5.59 1.64 19.31
N PHE A 72 5.09 2.85 19.40
CA PHE A 72 3.78 3.14 19.97
C PHE A 72 2.80 3.89 19.07
N GLU A 73 3.22 4.27 17.89
CA GLU A 73 2.39 5.03 16.95
C GLU A 73 2.56 4.49 15.55
N GLU A 74 2.50 3.16 15.41
CA GLU A 74 2.72 2.57 14.11
C GLU A 74 1.51 2.81 13.22
N SER A 75 1.73 3.45 12.11
CA SER A 75 0.75 3.56 11.03
C SER A 75 1.27 2.81 9.83
N LEU A 76 0.34 2.28 9.03
CA LEU A 76 0.66 1.61 7.79
C LEU A 76 0.51 2.63 6.65
N THR A 77 1.55 2.79 5.86
CA THR A 77 1.50 3.64 4.67
C THR A 77 1.42 2.75 3.44
N LEU A 78 0.35 2.93 2.68
CA LEU A 78 0.15 2.22 1.42
C LEU A 78 0.53 3.16 0.29
N VAL A 79 1.46 2.75 -0.55
CA VAL A 79 1.95 3.59 -1.63
C VAL A 79 1.79 2.86 -2.95
N LEU A 80 1.06 3.48 -3.87
CA LEU A 80 0.99 3.00 -5.25
C LEU A 80 2.05 3.72 -6.06
N ILE A 81 2.96 2.97 -6.63
CA ILE A 81 3.98 3.50 -7.53
C ILE A 81 3.81 2.91 -8.93
N ASP A 82 4.24 3.70 -9.91
CA ASP A 82 4.35 3.29 -11.30
C ASP A 82 5.80 3.51 -11.70
N VAL A 83 6.48 2.46 -12.17
CA VAL A 83 7.92 2.55 -12.45
C VAL A 83 8.25 3.51 -13.59
N HIS A 84 7.25 3.89 -14.41
CA HIS A 84 7.43 4.89 -15.48
C HIS A 84 6.95 6.28 -15.07
N ASP A 85 5.80 6.34 -14.37
CA ASP A 85 5.17 7.62 -14.03
C ASP A 85 5.49 8.12 -12.62
N GLY A 86 6.06 7.29 -11.76
CA GLY A 86 6.42 7.67 -10.41
C GLY A 86 5.35 7.39 -9.37
N LEU A 87 5.32 8.19 -8.33
CA LEU A 87 4.37 8.05 -7.22
C LEU A 87 2.96 8.37 -7.69
N LYS A 88 2.02 7.48 -7.45
CA LYS A 88 0.63 7.65 -7.86
C LYS A 88 -0.29 8.02 -6.71
N GLU A 89 -0.20 7.34 -5.59
CA GLU A 89 -1.10 7.57 -4.46
C GLU A 89 -0.46 7.13 -3.16
N ILE A 90 -0.80 7.85 -2.08
CA ILE A 90 -0.42 7.49 -0.72
C ILE A 90 -1.68 7.44 0.12
N VAL A 91 -1.88 6.33 0.81
CA VAL A 91 -3.00 6.15 1.74
C VAL A 91 -2.41 5.68 3.08
N ARG A 92 -2.77 6.35 4.16
CA ARG A 92 -2.31 5.97 5.49
C ARG A 92 -3.44 5.32 6.28
N LEU A 93 -3.07 4.29 7.01
CA LEU A 93 -3.98 3.55 7.85
C LEU A 93 -3.45 3.61 9.28
N GLY A 94 -4.24 4.19 10.18
CA GLY A 94 -3.86 4.29 11.58
C GLY A 94 -4.80 5.19 12.35
N ASN A 95 -4.86 4.97 13.65
CA ASN A 95 -5.63 5.80 14.57
C ASN A 95 -4.70 6.27 15.67
N GLU A 96 -4.96 7.46 16.20
CA GLU A 96 -4.35 7.89 17.45
C GLU A 96 -4.67 6.85 18.54
N TYR A 97 -3.69 6.50 19.33
CA TYR A 97 -3.82 5.55 20.44
C TYR A 97 -4.07 4.10 20.04
N SER A 98 -3.98 3.75 18.77
CA SER A 98 -4.08 2.37 18.31
C SER A 98 -2.75 1.93 17.73
N THR A 99 -2.24 0.81 18.22
CA THR A 99 -1.10 0.15 17.61
C THR A 99 -1.60 -0.99 16.75
N GLY A 100 -1.00 -1.18 15.61
CA GLY A 100 -1.31 -2.28 14.72
C GLY A 100 -0.06 -3.00 14.29
N THR A 101 -0.22 -4.26 13.96
CA THR A 101 0.84 -5.07 13.36
C THR A 101 0.35 -5.58 12.02
N PHE A 102 1.12 -5.30 10.99
CA PHE A 102 0.79 -5.80 9.65
C PHE A 102 0.95 -7.31 9.62
N ALA A 103 -0.08 -8.02 9.21
CA ALA A 103 -0.10 -9.49 9.23
C ALA A 103 -1.10 -10.05 8.21
N ASP A 104 -0.96 -11.34 7.96
CA ASP A 104 -1.94 -12.14 7.22
C ASP A 104 -2.24 -11.61 5.82
N LEU A 105 -1.20 -11.22 5.09
CA LEU A 105 -1.34 -10.77 3.72
C LEU A 105 -1.81 -11.92 2.82
N GLN A 106 -2.91 -11.70 2.13
CA GLN A 106 -3.41 -12.65 1.13
C GLN A 106 -3.71 -11.89 -0.15
N VAL A 107 -3.08 -12.30 -1.23
CA VAL A 107 -3.24 -11.67 -2.54
C VAL A 107 -4.09 -12.58 -3.41
N THR A 108 -5.18 -12.02 -3.95
CA THR A 108 -5.99 -12.68 -4.97
C THR A 108 -5.68 -12.07 -6.33
N ASP A 109 -6.37 -12.45 -7.37
CA ASP A 109 -6.12 -11.94 -8.73
C ASP A 109 -6.36 -10.43 -8.83
N ASP A 110 -7.29 -9.89 -8.02
CA ASP A 110 -7.74 -8.49 -8.13
C ASP A 110 -7.79 -7.74 -6.80
N SER A 111 -7.38 -8.33 -5.71
CA SER A 111 -7.44 -7.69 -4.40
C SER A 111 -6.36 -8.17 -3.44
N VAL A 112 -6.18 -7.43 -2.37
CA VAL A 112 -5.23 -7.77 -1.31
C VAL A 112 -5.96 -7.64 0.02
N ASP A 113 -5.94 -8.71 0.80
CA ASP A 113 -6.47 -8.71 2.16
C ASP A 113 -5.32 -8.73 3.15
N PHE A 114 -5.49 -8.03 4.25
CA PHE A 114 -4.47 -8.00 5.30
C PHE A 114 -5.10 -7.59 6.64
N ARG A 115 -4.36 -7.80 7.71
CA ARG A 115 -4.71 -7.32 9.05
C ARG A 115 -3.72 -6.25 9.48
N PHE A 116 -4.19 -5.28 10.21
CA PHE A 116 -3.34 -4.23 10.78
C PHE A 116 -3.88 -3.74 12.13
N ILE A 117 -4.93 -2.92 12.15
CA ILE A 117 -5.53 -2.39 13.37
C ILE A 117 -6.94 -2.93 13.56
N GLY A 118 -7.32 -3.09 14.85
CA GLY A 118 -8.64 -3.59 15.21
C GLY A 118 -8.84 -5.05 14.83
N GLY A 119 -10.04 -5.52 15.05
CA GLY A 119 -10.44 -6.87 14.65
C GLY A 119 -11.02 -6.92 13.25
N TYR A 120 -10.36 -6.27 12.29
CA TYR A 120 -10.86 -6.17 10.92
C TYR A 120 -9.93 -6.84 9.93
N ILE A 121 -10.52 -7.34 8.85
CA ILE A 121 -9.79 -7.69 7.65
C ILE A 121 -9.93 -6.49 6.70
N TRP A 122 -8.80 -5.94 6.31
CA TRP A 122 -8.74 -4.82 5.37
C TRP A 122 -8.58 -5.37 3.98
N THR A 123 -9.37 -4.86 3.04
CA THR A 123 -9.31 -5.27 1.63
C THR A 123 -8.96 -4.07 0.77
N LEU A 124 -7.92 -4.23 -0.05
CA LEU A 124 -7.43 -3.19 -0.94
C LEU A 124 -7.64 -3.63 -2.38
N LYS A 125 -8.19 -2.74 -3.19
CA LYS A 125 -8.30 -2.92 -4.64
C LYS A 125 -7.68 -1.70 -5.33
N VAL A 126 -7.11 -1.92 -6.51
CA VAL A 126 -6.49 -0.86 -7.30
C VAL A 126 -7.18 -0.78 -8.65
N SER A 127 -7.64 0.41 -9.03
CA SER A 127 -8.19 0.63 -10.35
C SER A 127 -7.09 1.02 -11.36
N ASP A 128 -7.27 0.67 -12.63
CA ASP A 128 -6.30 1.00 -13.67
C ASP A 128 -6.26 2.49 -13.97
N SER A 129 -7.39 3.16 -13.82
CA SER A 129 -7.51 4.59 -14.04
C SER A 129 -7.99 5.29 -12.77
N PRO A 130 -7.68 6.59 -12.60
CA PRO A 130 -8.09 7.30 -11.38
C PRO A 130 -9.60 7.42 -11.29
N ARG A 131 -10.10 7.29 -10.06
CA ARG A 131 -11.52 7.43 -9.75
C ARG A 131 -11.78 8.77 -9.13
N LEU A 132 -13.01 9.29 -9.33
CA LEU A 132 -13.43 10.51 -8.66
C LEU A 132 -13.68 10.25 -7.19
N ARG A 133 -13.27 11.19 -6.34
CA ARG A 133 -13.64 11.17 -4.94
C ARG A 133 -15.06 11.70 -4.85
N LEU A 134 -15.99 10.83 -4.52
CA LEU A 134 -17.38 11.25 -4.31
C LEU A 134 -17.51 11.79 -2.89
N PRO A 135 -18.12 12.97 -2.72
CA PRO A 135 -18.19 13.62 -1.39
C PRO A 135 -19.02 12.86 -0.37
N PHE A 136 -19.85 11.92 -0.82
CA PHE A 136 -20.74 11.16 0.08
C PHE A 136 -20.23 9.75 0.37
N VAL A 137 -19.09 9.36 -0.18
CA VAL A 137 -18.50 8.04 0.05
C VAL A 137 -17.29 8.26 0.96
N SER A 138 -17.38 7.81 2.19
CA SER A 138 -16.28 7.91 3.13
C SER A 138 -15.52 6.60 3.21
N ASP A 139 -14.23 6.72 3.41
CA ASP A 139 -13.37 5.58 3.71
C ASP A 139 -13.68 5.03 5.11
N PRO A 140 -13.32 3.79 5.42
CA PRO A 140 -13.38 3.29 6.78
C PRO A 140 -12.60 4.18 7.75
N LYS A 141 -13.00 4.15 9.03
CA LYS A 141 -12.32 4.92 10.06
C LYS A 141 -10.84 4.51 10.13
N GLY A 142 -9.96 5.49 10.23
CA GLY A 142 -8.52 5.29 10.29
C GLY A 142 -7.82 5.43 8.95
N VAL A 143 -8.55 5.57 7.86
CA VAL A 143 -7.98 5.77 6.53
C VAL A 143 -7.82 7.26 6.26
N LYS A 144 -6.61 7.68 5.91
CA LYS A 144 -6.30 9.05 5.53
C LYS A 144 -5.62 9.06 4.17
N ARG A 145 -6.11 9.93 3.29
CA ARG A 145 -5.56 10.06 1.94
C ARG A 145 -4.77 11.35 1.81
N GLU A 146 -3.65 11.28 1.09
CA GLU A 146 -2.85 12.45 0.78
C GLU A 146 -3.64 13.37 -0.15
N SER A 147 -3.71 14.66 0.15
CA SER A 147 -4.42 15.62 -0.71
C SER A 147 -3.62 15.86 -1.99
N GLY A 148 -4.33 16.16 -3.07
CA GLY A 148 -3.72 16.47 -4.36
C GLY A 148 -3.36 15.26 -5.21
N LEU A 149 -3.49 14.05 -4.70
CA LEU A 149 -3.26 12.84 -5.48
C LEU A 149 -4.58 12.25 -5.98
N LYS A 150 -4.51 11.58 -7.11
CA LYS A 150 -5.67 10.91 -7.70
C LYS A 150 -5.97 9.63 -6.94
N LYS A 151 -7.23 9.22 -6.93
CA LYS A 151 -7.67 8.02 -6.23
C LYS A 151 -7.64 6.80 -7.15
N TYR A 152 -6.77 5.86 -6.84
CA TYR A 152 -6.70 4.55 -7.49
C TYR A 152 -7.05 3.43 -6.51
N ILE A 153 -6.74 3.62 -5.23
CA ILE A 153 -6.87 2.61 -4.19
C ILE A 153 -8.23 2.71 -3.54
N THR A 154 -8.95 1.59 -3.49
CA THR A 154 -10.18 1.46 -2.73
C THR A 154 -9.90 0.57 -1.53
N ILE A 155 -10.27 1.02 -0.34
CA ILE A 155 -10.08 0.28 0.90
C ILE A 155 -11.43 0.03 1.55
N SER A 156 -11.63 -1.20 1.98
CA SER A 156 -12.76 -1.58 2.80
C SER A 156 -12.29 -2.38 4.00
N ALA A 157 -13.10 -2.43 5.03
CA ALA A 157 -12.81 -3.19 6.23
C ALA A 157 -14.05 -3.99 6.65
N THR A 158 -13.84 -5.26 6.97
CA THR A 158 -14.91 -6.12 7.47
C THR A 158 -14.48 -6.72 8.81
N PRO A 159 -15.40 -6.87 9.78
CA PRO A 159 -15.04 -7.54 11.02
C PRO A 159 -14.50 -8.93 10.73
N ALA A 160 -13.37 -9.28 11.34
CA ALA A 160 -12.88 -10.63 11.26
C ALA A 160 -13.81 -11.52 12.04
N SER A 161 -14.27 -12.63 11.43
CA SER A 161 -15.06 -13.57 12.17
C SER A 161 -14.14 -14.25 13.19
N GLU A 162 -14.46 -14.08 14.47
CA GLU A 162 -13.82 -14.89 15.47
C GLU A 162 -14.31 -16.30 15.28
N ASN A 163 -13.45 -17.15 14.78
CA ASN A 163 -13.73 -18.55 14.84
C ASN A 163 -13.52 -18.97 16.26
N VAL A 164 -14.58 -18.92 17.00
CA VAL A 164 -14.60 -19.57 18.28
C VAL A 164 -14.88 -21.04 18.00
N SER A 165 -13.86 -21.78 17.81
CA SER A 165 -14.00 -23.21 17.81
C SER A 165 -13.62 -23.75 19.15
#